data_c009543ae14ad505a4dbd3aa18433bdc
#
_entry.id   c009543ae14ad505a4dbd3aa18433bdc
#
_cell.length_a   1.000
_cell.length_b   1.000
_cell.length_c   1.000
_cell.angle_alpha   90.00
_cell.angle_beta   90.00
_cell.angle_gamma   90.00
#
_symmetry.space_group_name_H-M   'P 1'
#
loop_
_entity.id
_entity.type
_entity.pdbx_description
1 polymer ?
#
loop_
_entity_poly.entity_id
_entity_poly.type
_entity_poly.pdbx_seq_one_letter_code
_entity_poly.pdbx_strand_id
1 'polypeptide(L)'
;MCNFTLPETKPETEEVKAETVYEEGIYFDMPEAEYHEIEYFSRSGGDEILFSEEQYWINSYLNPDRKPRETSPSMDLGSAIHCMLLEPKRFKELYAKYPTPEDYQGRNILKTSDDLKAFLESVGEKKTGNKPDLINRAVEYIDPKESVIWDLVVQEFLEDVEQNGKRILSDDHVEVLNGVKEAVKRRKEKPLLKERIQINSYNLLNVVCA
;
A
#
# COMPACT_ATOMS: atom_id res chain seq x y z
N MET A 1 40.93 44.21 -24.98
CA MET A 1 40.00 44.38 -23.83
C MET A 1 38.89 43.38 -24.01
N CYS A 2 38.92 42.27 -23.26
CA CYS A 2 37.86 41.25 -23.28
C CYS A 2 36.91 41.58 -22.15
N ASN A 3 35.67 41.96 -22.51
CA ASN A 3 34.58 42.12 -21.54
C ASN A 3 34.03 40.73 -21.15
N PHE A 4 34.32 40.31 -19.95
CA PHE A 4 33.75 39.12 -19.35
C PHE A 4 32.48 39.54 -18.57
N THR A 5 31.31 39.23 -19.11
CA THR A 5 30.04 39.47 -18.46
C THR A 5 29.73 38.22 -17.65
N LEU A 6 29.66 38.32 -16.33
CA LEU A 6 29.18 37.27 -15.43
C LEU A 6 27.67 37.05 -15.65
N PRO A 7 27.18 35.80 -15.70
CA PRO A 7 25.75 35.55 -15.73
C PRO A 7 25.13 35.96 -14.39
N GLU A 8 24.06 36.76 -14.47
CA GLU A 8 23.22 37.10 -13.32
C GLU A 8 22.52 35.80 -12.83
N THR A 9 22.95 35.32 -11.67
CA THR A 9 22.22 34.29 -10.93
C THR A 9 20.94 34.92 -10.38
N LYS A 10 19.79 34.51 -10.92
CA LYS A 10 18.48 34.77 -10.28
C LYS A 10 18.51 34.14 -8.89
N PRO A 11 18.05 34.83 -7.85
CA PRO A 11 17.85 34.18 -6.55
C PRO A 11 16.73 33.14 -6.71
N GLU A 12 17.10 31.87 -6.54
CA GLU A 12 16.09 30.82 -6.24
C GLU A 12 15.46 31.23 -4.93
N THR A 13 14.20 31.60 -5.00
CA THR A 13 13.35 31.78 -3.82
C THR A 13 13.18 30.38 -3.23
N GLU A 14 14.00 30.02 -2.24
CA GLU A 14 13.70 28.92 -1.33
C GLU A 14 12.35 29.24 -0.69
N GLU A 15 11.32 28.49 -1.07
CA GLU A 15 10.07 28.44 -0.32
C GLU A 15 10.42 27.92 1.08
N VAL A 16 10.54 28.82 2.03
CA VAL A 16 10.65 28.48 3.46
C VAL A 16 9.36 27.76 3.81
N LYS A 17 9.39 26.42 3.87
CA LYS A 17 8.31 25.62 4.46
C LYS A 17 8.07 26.18 5.86
N ALA A 18 6.87 26.67 6.11
CA ALA A 18 6.49 27.12 7.46
C ALA A 18 6.63 25.90 8.38
N GLU A 19 7.54 25.97 9.35
CA GLU A 19 7.66 24.97 10.40
C GLU A 19 6.32 24.89 11.12
N THR A 20 5.66 23.74 11.00
CA THR A 20 4.46 23.46 11.78
C THR A 20 4.90 23.12 13.20
N VAL A 21 4.82 24.11 14.09
CA VAL A 21 5.13 23.90 15.52
C VAL A 21 3.92 23.25 16.19
N TYR A 22 4.09 22.02 16.66
CA TYR A 22 3.07 21.33 17.45
C TYR A 22 3.21 21.70 18.92
N GLU A 23 2.10 22.05 19.54
CA GLU A 23 2.07 22.24 20.98
C GLU A 23 2.09 20.89 21.73
N GLU A 24 2.47 20.89 23.00
CA GLU A 24 2.43 19.67 23.83
C GLU A 24 0.98 19.19 23.96
N GLY A 25 0.73 17.93 23.53
CA GLY A 25 -0.64 17.39 23.52
C GLY A 25 -0.73 16.00 22.90
N ILE A 26 -1.96 15.49 22.81
CA ILE A 26 -2.31 14.23 22.14
C ILE A 26 -3.00 14.56 20.83
N TYR A 27 -2.43 14.12 19.73
CA TYR A 27 -2.94 14.30 18.38
C TYR A 27 -3.57 12.99 17.91
N PHE A 28 -4.87 13.05 17.57
CA PHE A 28 -5.61 11.91 17.01
C PHE A 28 -5.65 12.04 15.49
N ASP A 29 -5.62 10.88 14.81
CA ASP A 29 -5.75 10.78 13.35
C ASP A 29 -4.66 11.53 12.54
N MET A 30 -3.50 11.80 13.15
CA MET A 30 -2.37 12.39 12.44
C MET A 30 -1.89 11.42 11.34
N PRO A 31 -1.77 11.89 10.06
CA PRO A 31 -1.24 11.07 8.98
C PRO A 31 0.19 10.61 9.26
N GLU A 32 0.52 9.37 8.92
CA GLU A 32 1.85 8.80 9.14
C GLU A 32 2.97 9.62 8.48
N ALA A 33 2.73 10.15 7.27
CA ALA A 33 3.67 11.01 6.57
C ALA A 33 3.95 12.29 7.36
N GLU A 34 2.90 12.94 7.88
CA GLU A 34 3.00 14.16 8.69
C GLU A 34 3.75 13.88 10.00
N TYR A 35 3.44 12.75 10.68
CA TYR A 35 4.15 12.33 11.88
C TYR A 35 5.65 12.13 11.64
N HIS A 36 6.05 11.57 10.51
CA HIS A 36 7.46 11.35 10.18
C HIS A 36 8.20 12.61 9.69
N GLU A 37 7.48 13.65 9.34
CA GLU A 37 8.06 14.98 9.01
C GLU A 37 8.32 15.85 10.24
N ILE A 38 7.78 15.46 11.41
CA ILE A 38 7.96 16.23 12.65
C ILE A 38 9.44 16.15 13.09
N GLU A 39 10.05 17.30 13.27
CA GLU A 39 11.46 17.45 13.66
C GLU A 39 11.66 17.33 15.17
N TYR A 40 11.13 16.26 15.77
CA TYR A 40 11.32 15.96 17.18
C TYR A 40 12.17 14.74 17.43
N PHE A 41 12.83 14.76 18.59
CA PHE A 41 13.63 13.63 19.04
C PHE A 41 12.73 12.43 19.34
N SER A 42 12.95 11.34 18.61
CA SER A 42 12.17 10.12 18.75
C SER A 42 12.91 9.07 19.59
N ARG A 43 12.18 8.06 20.09
CA ARG A 43 12.76 6.93 20.77
C ARG A 43 13.80 6.21 19.91
N SER A 44 13.50 6.00 18.62
CA SER A 44 14.47 5.37 17.70
C SER A 44 15.72 6.21 17.52
N GLY A 45 15.60 7.54 17.53
CA GLY A 45 16.75 8.44 17.56
C GLY A 45 17.59 8.26 18.83
N GLY A 46 16.94 8.06 19.99
CA GLY A 46 17.62 7.73 21.24
C GLY A 46 18.39 6.43 21.19
N ASP A 47 17.80 5.38 20.66
CA ASP A 47 18.44 4.08 20.48
C ASP A 47 19.63 4.20 19.50
N GLU A 48 19.53 4.99 18.45
CA GLU A 48 20.63 5.24 17.50
C GLU A 48 21.81 6.00 18.16
N ILE A 49 21.55 7.01 18.99
CA ILE A 49 22.60 7.73 19.73
C ILE A 49 23.35 6.79 20.68
N LEU A 50 22.62 5.93 21.39
CA LEU A 50 23.23 4.95 22.29
C LEU A 50 24.09 3.93 21.55
N PHE A 51 23.79 3.66 20.29
CA PHE A 51 24.59 2.79 19.43
C PHE A 51 25.79 3.52 18.81
N SER A 52 25.57 4.69 18.19
CA SER A 52 26.58 5.52 17.55
C SER A 52 26.05 6.92 17.29
N GLU A 53 26.73 7.94 17.79
CA GLU A 53 26.41 9.35 17.52
C GLU A 53 26.49 9.67 16.01
N GLU A 54 27.45 9.08 15.31
CA GLU A 54 27.63 9.23 13.87
C GLU A 54 26.42 8.65 13.10
N GLN A 55 25.94 7.47 13.50
CA GLN A 55 24.78 6.84 12.90
C GLN A 55 23.51 7.68 13.09
N TYR A 56 23.34 8.25 14.29
CA TYR A 56 22.24 9.18 14.56
C TYR A 56 22.35 10.42 13.66
N TRP A 57 23.53 11.01 13.55
CA TRP A 57 23.71 12.18 12.69
C TRP A 57 23.34 11.92 11.23
N ILE A 58 23.77 10.79 10.67
CA ILE A 58 23.47 10.41 9.27
C ILE A 58 21.96 10.33 9.03
N ASN A 59 21.20 9.82 10.00
CA ASN A 59 19.76 9.59 9.88
C ASN A 59 18.90 10.74 10.43
N SER A 60 19.51 11.67 11.16
CA SER A 60 18.81 12.74 11.87
C SER A 60 18.24 13.80 10.92
N TYR A 61 17.12 14.39 11.32
CA TYR A 61 16.58 15.60 10.70
C TYR A 61 17.52 16.80 10.79
N LEU A 62 18.44 16.79 11.74
CA LEU A 62 19.50 17.82 11.89
C LEU A 62 20.53 17.80 10.75
N ASN A 63 20.64 16.72 10.01
CA ASN A 63 21.55 16.59 8.89
C ASN A 63 20.88 17.08 7.59
N PRO A 64 21.31 18.22 7.01
CA PRO A 64 20.72 18.73 5.78
C PRO A 64 20.96 17.83 4.57
N ASP A 65 22.00 16.98 4.61
CA ASP A 65 22.34 16.03 3.55
C ASP A 65 21.73 14.64 3.78
N ARG A 66 20.77 14.53 4.71
CA ARG A 66 20.09 13.27 5.01
C ARG A 66 19.42 12.68 3.76
N LYS A 67 19.80 11.45 3.44
CA LYS A 67 19.14 10.71 2.35
C LYS A 67 17.80 10.14 2.84
N PRO A 68 16.77 10.14 1.99
CA PRO A 68 15.53 9.44 2.29
C PRO A 68 15.83 7.97 2.64
N ARG A 69 15.21 7.48 3.70
CA ARG A 69 15.37 6.09 4.12
C ARG A 69 14.74 5.17 3.08
N GLU A 70 15.52 4.26 2.52
CA GLU A 70 14.99 3.24 1.64
C GLU A 70 14.17 2.24 2.46
N THR A 71 12.96 1.95 2.00
CA THR A 71 12.14 0.91 2.62
C THR A 71 12.60 -0.47 2.19
N SER A 72 12.70 -1.39 3.13
CA SER A 72 12.95 -2.79 2.80
C SER A 72 11.64 -3.55 2.61
N PRO A 73 11.63 -4.67 1.85
CA PRO A 73 10.43 -5.50 1.70
C PRO A 73 9.81 -5.93 3.05
N SER A 74 10.66 -6.16 4.06
CA SER A 74 10.20 -6.49 5.42
C SER A 74 9.50 -5.32 6.11
N MET A 75 9.95 -4.09 5.88
CA MET A 75 9.28 -2.87 6.40
C MET A 75 7.95 -2.66 5.71
N ASP A 76 7.88 -2.85 4.39
CA ASP A 76 6.63 -2.74 3.63
C ASP A 76 5.61 -3.78 4.10
N LEU A 77 6.03 -5.01 4.35
CA LEU A 77 5.17 -6.05 4.94
C LEU A 77 4.73 -5.67 6.36
N GLY A 78 5.63 -5.15 7.19
CA GLY A 78 5.30 -4.66 8.53
C GLY A 78 4.24 -3.57 8.51
N SER A 79 4.38 -2.58 7.63
CA SER A 79 3.42 -1.50 7.42
C SER A 79 2.07 -2.03 6.95
N ALA A 80 2.06 -3.00 6.03
CA ALA A 80 0.83 -3.64 5.55
C ALA A 80 0.10 -4.42 6.68
N ILE A 81 0.84 -5.17 7.52
CA ILE A 81 0.28 -5.87 8.69
C ILE A 81 -0.33 -4.87 9.67
N HIS A 82 0.40 -3.81 10.00
CA HIS A 82 -0.05 -2.77 10.91
C HIS A 82 -1.34 -2.11 10.41
N CYS A 83 -1.34 -1.67 9.16
CA CYS A 83 -2.50 -1.06 8.51
C CYS A 83 -3.71 -2.01 8.48
N MET A 84 -3.51 -3.29 8.12
CA MET A 84 -4.57 -4.30 8.07
C MET A 84 -5.24 -4.52 9.44
N LEU A 85 -4.45 -4.50 10.52
CA LEU A 85 -4.95 -4.79 11.86
C LEU A 85 -5.60 -3.60 12.54
N LEU A 86 -5.06 -2.41 12.35
CA LEU A 86 -5.48 -1.19 13.04
C LEU A 86 -6.41 -0.31 12.20
N GLU A 87 -6.19 -0.26 10.88
CA GLU A 87 -6.90 0.61 9.96
C GLU A 87 -7.49 -0.19 8.76
N PRO A 88 -8.40 -1.16 8.99
CA PRO A 88 -8.84 -2.08 7.94
C PRO A 88 -9.57 -1.41 6.76
N LYS A 89 -10.10 -0.21 6.93
CA LYS A 89 -10.68 0.57 5.83
C LYS A 89 -9.57 1.13 4.94
N ARG A 90 -8.59 1.80 5.56
CA ARG A 90 -7.43 2.37 4.89
C ARG A 90 -6.57 1.29 4.19
N PHE A 91 -6.48 0.10 4.80
CA PHE A 91 -5.80 -1.03 4.16
C PHE A 91 -6.38 -1.37 2.78
N LYS A 92 -7.71 -1.36 2.62
CA LYS A 92 -8.38 -1.62 1.33
C LYS A 92 -8.17 -0.50 0.31
N GLU A 93 -7.91 0.71 0.79
CA GLU A 93 -7.63 1.88 -0.07
C GLU A 93 -6.17 1.88 -0.54
N LEU A 94 -5.23 1.45 0.32
CA LEU A 94 -3.80 1.51 0.05
C LEU A 94 -3.22 0.24 -0.58
N TYR A 95 -3.84 -0.92 -0.34
CA TYR A 95 -3.29 -2.20 -0.76
C TYR A 95 -4.29 -2.99 -1.59
N ALA A 96 -3.79 -3.68 -2.59
CA ALA A 96 -4.58 -4.56 -3.45
C ALA A 96 -3.89 -5.93 -3.59
N LYS A 97 -4.69 -6.99 -3.52
CA LYS A 97 -4.26 -8.37 -3.84
C LYS A 97 -4.46 -8.59 -5.32
N TYR A 98 -3.46 -9.14 -6.01
CA TYR A 98 -3.62 -9.54 -7.40
C TYR A 98 -4.75 -10.58 -7.53
N PRO A 99 -5.67 -10.45 -8.50
CA PRO A 99 -6.76 -11.39 -8.67
C PRO A 99 -6.23 -12.77 -9.00
N THR A 100 -6.82 -13.80 -8.41
CA THR A 100 -6.50 -15.20 -8.69
C THR A 100 -7.73 -15.94 -9.20
N PRO A 101 -7.57 -17.00 -10.01
CA PRO A 101 -8.72 -17.79 -10.47
C PRO A 101 -9.60 -18.33 -9.34
N GLU A 102 -9.00 -18.56 -8.16
CA GLU A 102 -9.70 -19.02 -6.95
C GLU A 102 -10.70 -17.98 -6.43
N ASP A 103 -10.48 -16.69 -6.68
CA ASP A 103 -11.40 -15.62 -6.28
C ASP A 103 -12.70 -15.63 -7.11
N TYR A 104 -12.72 -16.38 -8.22
CA TYR A 104 -13.83 -16.51 -9.16
C TYR A 104 -14.43 -17.93 -9.21
N GLN A 105 -14.31 -18.69 -8.11
CA GLN A 105 -14.86 -20.05 -8.03
C GLN A 105 -16.37 -20.05 -8.32
N GLY A 106 -16.79 -21.02 -9.15
CA GLY A 106 -18.17 -21.16 -9.58
C GLY A 106 -18.54 -20.39 -10.84
N ARG A 107 -17.59 -19.62 -11.41
CA ARG A 107 -17.75 -18.98 -12.72
C ARG A 107 -16.85 -19.65 -13.75
N ASN A 108 -17.25 -19.61 -15.01
CA ASN A 108 -16.42 -20.09 -16.11
C ASN A 108 -15.37 -19.02 -16.45
N ILE A 109 -14.07 -19.34 -16.32
CA ILE A 109 -12.99 -18.40 -16.54
C ILE A 109 -12.46 -18.56 -17.96
N LEU A 110 -12.68 -17.55 -18.81
CA LEU A 110 -12.21 -17.51 -20.19
C LEU A 110 -10.82 -16.85 -20.21
N LYS A 111 -9.76 -17.70 -20.20
CA LYS A 111 -8.37 -17.24 -20.10
C LYS A 111 -7.64 -17.32 -21.46
N THR A 112 -7.93 -18.35 -22.22
CA THR A 112 -7.24 -18.61 -23.48
C THR A 112 -8.11 -18.21 -24.69
N SER A 113 -7.47 -18.06 -25.87
CA SER A 113 -8.21 -17.83 -27.10
C SER A 113 -9.16 -18.99 -27.45
N ASP A 114 -8.82 -20.20 -27.01
CA ASP A 114 -9.65 -21.37 -27.29
C ASP A 114 -10.87 -21.42 -26.37
N ASP A 115 -10.76 -20.95 -25.11
CA ASP A 115 -11.90 -20.77 -24.22
C ASP A 115 -12.88 -19.74 -24.80
N LEU A 116 -12.35 -18.61 -25.31
CA LEU A 116 -13.15 -17.58 -25.97
C LEU A 116 -13.87 -18.08 -27.23
N LYS A 117 -13.18 -18.89 -28.05
CA LYS A 117 -13.79 -19.50 -29.24
C LYS A 117 -14.88 -20.50 -28.87
N ALA A 118 -14.65 -21.34 -27.86
CA ALA A 118 -15.64 -22.28 -27.37
C ALA A 118 -16.88 -21.57 -26.81
N PHE A 119 -16.67 -20.48 -26.06
CA PHE A 119 -17.77 -19.64 -25.57
C PHE A 119 -18.56 -19.01 -26.71
N LEU A 120 -17.89 -18.38 -27.71
CA LEU A 120 -18.55 -17.76 -28.87
C LEU A 120 -19.30 -18.81 -29.71
N GLU A 121 -18.79 -20.03 -29.84
CA GLU A 121 -19.49 -21.14 -30.51
C GLU A 121 -20.77 -21.51 -29.77
N SER A 122 -20.75 -21.51 -28.43
CA SER A 122 -21.94 -21.82 -27.60
C SER A 122 -23.06 -20.80 -27.74
N VAL A 123 -22.72 -19.53 -28.02
CA VAL A 123 -23.70 -18.46 -28.26
C VAL A 123 -24.00 -18.22 -29.74
N GLY A 124 -23.41 -19.02 -30.65
CA GLY A 124 -23.69 -18.96 -32.09
C GLY A 124 -22.92 -17.89 -32.86
N GLU A 125 -21.87 -17.33 -32.27
CA GLU A 125 -21.07 -16.25 -32.84
C GLU A 125 -19.80 -16.71 -33.54
N LYS A 126 -19.23 -15.82 -34.39
CA LYS A 126 -18.01 -16.09 -35.13
C LYS A 126 -16.81 -16.27 -34.22
N LYS A 127 -16.10 -17.39 -34.36
CA LYS A 127 -14.89 -17.74 -33.60
C LYS A 127 -13.56 -17.40 -34.30
N THR A 128 -13.62 -16.65 -35.41
CA THR A 128 -12.42 -16.22 -36.16
C THR A 128 -11.98 -14.83 -35.76
N GLY A 129 -10.68 -14.61 -35.68
CA GLY A 129 -10.05 -13.33 -35.31
C GLY A 129 -8.91 -13.49 -34.32
N ASN A 130 -8.24 -12.39 -34.00
CA ASN A 130 -7.23 -12.34 -32.96
C ASN A 130 -7.91 -12.29 -31.56
N LYS A 131 -7.12 -12.46 -30.48
CA LYS A 131 -7.66 -12.52 -29.11
C LYS A 131 -8.47 -11.27 -28.72
N PRO A 132 -8.02 -10.02 -28.99
CA PRO A 132 -8.82 -8.82 -28.73
C PRO A 132 -10.19 -8.80 -29.45
N ASP A 133 -10.25 -9.25 -30.71
CA ASP A 133 -11.52 -9.30 -31.46
C ASP A 133 -12.49 -10.34 -30.85
N LEU A 134 -11.96 -11.45 -30.35
CA LEU A 134 -12.75 -12.47 -29.65
C LEU A 134 -13.28 -11.91 -28.31
N ILE A 135 -12.45 -11.19 -27.56
CA ILE A 135 -12.85 -10.54 -26.31
C ILE A 135 -13.98 -9.53 -26.55
N ASN A 136 -13.81 -8.62 -27.53
CA ASN A 136 -14.80 -7.60 -27.84
C ASN A 136 -16.16 -8.21 -28.20
N ARG A 137 -16.18 -9.31 -28.93
CA ARG A 137 -17.43 -10.02 -29.23
C ARG A 137 -17.99 -10.76 -28.01
N ALA A 138 -17.15 -11.42 -27.23
CA ALA A 138 -17.59 -12.16 -26.06
C ALA A 138 -18.21 -11.27 -24.99
N VAL A 139 -17.74 -10.03 -24.82
CA VAL A 139 -18.29 -9.05 -23.86
C VAL A 139 -19.77 -8.78 -24.08
N GLU A 140 -20.26 -8.81 -25.34
CA GLU A 140 -21.66 -8.53 -25.64
C GLU A 140 -22.62 -9.63 -25.16
N TYR A 141 -22.12 -10.85 -24.97
CA TYR A 141 -22.93 -12.04 -24.64
C TYR A 141 -22.65 -12.61 -23.26
N ILE A 142 -21.61 -12.13 -22.56
CA ILE A 142 -21.20 -12.70 -21.29
C ILE A 142 -22.08 -12.24 -20.14
N ASP A 143 -22.57 -13.18 -19.31
CA ASP A 143 -23.14 -12.85 -18.00
C ASP A 143 -22.02 -12.85 -16.96
N PRO A 144 -21.74 -11.70 -16.31
CA PRO A 144 -20.68 -11.62 -15.30
C PRO A 144 -20.86 -12.55 -14.10
N LYS A 145 -22.07 -13.08 -13.90
CA LYS A 145 -22.35 -14.03 -12.82
C LYS A 145 -21.94 -15.46 -13.18
N GLU A 146 -21.98 -15.80 -14.47
CA GLU A 146 -21.70 -17.17 -14.94
C GLU A 146 -20.29 -17.31 -15.51
N SER A 147 -19.77 -16.28 -16.17
CA SER A 147 -18.48 -16.33 -16.84
C SER A 147 -17.73 -15.02 -16.71
N VAL A 148 -16.40 -15.08 -16.73
CA VAL A 148 -15.52 -13.90 -16.68
C VAL A 148 -14.38 -14.04 -17.70
N ILE A 149 -14.04 -12.93 -18.37
CA ILE A 149 -12.88 -12.85 -19.26
C ILE A 149 -11.68 -12.42 -18.44
N TRP A 150 -10.71 -13.31 -18.30
CA TRP A 150 -9.55 -13.09 -17.41
C TRP A 150 -8.75 -11.83 -17.75
N ASP A 151 -8.54 -11.57 -19.03
CA ASP A 151 -7.79 -10.39 -19.47
C ASP A 151 -8.46 -9.08 -19.02
N LEU A 152 -9.78 -9.01 -19.04
CA LEU A 152 -10.53 -7.84 -18.57
C LEU A 152 -10.47 -7.69 -17.05
N VAL A 153 -10.53 -8.79 -16.31
CA VAL A 153 -10.36 -8.78 -14.85
C VAL A 153 -9.01 -8.21 -14.46
N VAL A 154 -7.94 -8.66 -15.15
CA VAL A 154 -6.58 -8.15 -14.89
C VAL A 154 -6.44 -6.69 -15.30
N GLN A 155 -7.01 -6.30 -16.44
CA GLN A 155 -6.99 -4.91 -16.90
C GLN A 155 -7.71 -3.98 -15.92
N GLU A 156 -8.92 -4.30 -15.52
CA GLU A 156 -9.71 -3.53 -14.54
C GLU A 156 -8.96 -3.40 -13.21
N PHE A 157 -8.33 -4.49 -12.75
CA PHE A 157 -7.51 -4.46 -11.55
C PHE A 157 -6.32 -3.51 -11.67
N LEU A 158 -5.60 -3.53 -12.78
CA LEU A 158 -4.43 -2.67 -12.99
C LEU A 158 -4.84 -1.20 -13.11
N GLU A 159 -5.97 -0.90 -13.77
CA GLU A 159 -6.55 0.44 -13.85
C GLU A 159 -6.95 0.95 -12.46
N ASP A 160 -7.59 0.12 -11.62
CA ASP A 160 -7.95 0.49 -10.23
C ASP A 160 -6.71 0.77 -9.39
N VAL A 161 -5.67 -0.04 -9.53
CA VAL A 161 -4.39 0.15 -8.81
C VAL A 161 -3.72 1.46 -9.23
N GLU A 162 -3.67 1.75 -10.53
CA GLU A 162 -3.05 2.97 -11.05
C GLU A 162 -3.82 4.23 -10.64
N GLN A 163 -5.16 4.23 -10.82
CA GLN A 163 -6.01 5.38 -10.48
C GLN A 163 -6.01 5.72 -9.00
N ASN A 164 -5.97 4.71 -8.14
CA ASN A 164 -6.03 4.88 -6.68
C ASN A 164 -4.65 4.83 -6.00
N GLY A 165 -3.56 4.67 -6.76
CA GLY A 165 -2.20 4.61 -6.22
C GLY A 165 -1.98 3.46 -5.24
N LYS A 166 -2.71 2.33 -5.40
CA LYS A 166 -2.61 1.19 -4.49
C LYS A 166 -1.30 0.43 -4.66
N ARG A 167 -0.81 -0.15 -3.58
CA ARG A 167 0.36 -1.04 -3.58
C ARG A 167 -0.11 -2.48 -3.78
N ILE A 168 0.44 -3.15 -4.80
CA ILE A 168 0.14 -4.56 -5.07
C ILE A 168 0.91 -5.42 -4.06
N LEU A 169 0.19 -6.29 -3.36
CA LEU A 169 0.77 -7.28 -2.45
C LEU A 169 1.26 -8.50 -3.25
N SER A 170 2.46 -8.98 -2.95
CA SER A 170 2.94 -10.27 -3.47
C SER A 170 2.17 -11.44 -2.83
N ASP A 171 2.17 -12.59 -3.48
CA ASP A 171 1.49 -13.79 -2.95
C ASP A 171 2.03 -14.18 -1.57
N ASP A 172 3.35 -14.09 -1.36
CA ASP A 172 3.99 -14.33 -0.06
C ASP A 172 3.47 -13.35 1.01
N HIS A 173 3.32 -12.07 0.67
CA HIS A 173 2.76 -11.08 1.59
C HIS A 173 1.30 -11.39 1.92
N VAL A 174 0.51 -11.80 0.94
CA VAL A 174 -0.90 -12.19 1.14
C VAL A 174 -1.00 -13.40 2.07
N GLU A 175 -0.14 -14.41 1.92
CA GLU A 175 -0.10 -15.58 2.78
C GLU A 175 0.21 -15.19 4.24
N VAL A 176 1.25 -14.38 4.46
CA VAL A 176 1.62 -13.88 5.80
C VAL A 176 0.48 -13.07 6.42
N LEU A 177 -0.12 -12.14 5.67
CA LEU A 177 -1.25 -11.33 6.14
C LEU A 177 -2.45 -12.19 6.56
N ASN A 178 -2.79 -13.21 5.78
CA ASN A 178 -3.84 -14.16 6.11
C ASN A 178 -3.50 -14.96 7.38
N GLY A 179 -2.26 -15.42 7.51
CA GLY A 179 -1.78 -16.12 8.71
C GLY A 179 -1.90 -15.24 9.97
N VAL A 180 -1.49 -13.98 9.88
CA VAL A 180 -1.61 -13.01 10.99
C VAL A 180 -3.08 -12.76 11.34
N LYS A 181 -3.94 -12.55 10.35
CA LYS A 181 -5.38 -12.33 10.55
C LYS A 181 -6.03 -13.49 11.28
N GLU A 182 -5.74 -14.72 10.87
CA GLU A 182 -6.26 -15.93 11.53
C GLU A 182 -5.68 -16.12 12.94
N ALA A 183 -4.43 -15.79 13.16
CA ALA A 183 -3.83 -15.85 14.49
C ALA A 183 -4.47 -14.86 15.47
N VAL A 184 -4.74 -13.62 15.01
CA VAL A 184 -5.43 -12.61 15.80
C VAL A 184 -6.87 -13.01 16.07
N LYS A 185 -7.59 -13.56 15.09
CA LYS A 185 -8.96 -14.06 15.26
C LYS A 185 -9.02 -15.16 16.33
N ARG A 186 -8.15 -16.17 16.24
CA ARG A 186 -8.03 -17.24 17.24
C ARG A 186 -7.74 -16.72 18.65
N ARG A 187 -6.95 -15.64 18.78
CA ARG A 187 -6.69 -15.02 20.08
C ARG A 187 -7.89 -14.26 20.63
N LYS A 188 -8.67 -13.58 19.79
CA LYS A 188 -9.89 -12.87 20.19
C LYS A 188 -10.99 -13.81 20.67
N GLU A 189 -11.00 -15.06 20.22
CA GLU A 189 -11.98 -16.07 20.63
C GLU A 189 -11.66 -16.70 22.02
N LYS A 190 -10.45 -16.50 22.57
CA LYS A 190 -10.08 -16.99 23.91
C LYS A 190 -10.53 -15.99 24.99
N PRO A 191 -11.36 -16.40 25.99
CA PRO A 191 -12.00 -15.51 26.95
C PRO A 191 -11.03 -14.65 27.79
N LEU A 192 -9.84 -15.17 28.07
CA LEU A 192 -8.81 -14.52 28.90
C LEU A 192 -8.11 -13.30 28.25
N LEU A 193 -8.38 -13.01 26.99
CA LEU A 193 -7.71 -11.94 26.25
C LEU A 193 -8.62 -10.77 25.86
N LYS A 194 -9.94 -10.91 25.98
CA LYS A 194 -10.87 -9.80 25.71
C LYS A 194 -10.61 -8.62 26.64
N GLU A 195 -10.32 -8.86 27.89
CA GLU A 195 -10.02 -7.81 28.88
C GLU A 195 -8.64 -7.16 28.68
N ARG A 196 -7.62 -7.94 28.30
CA ARG A 196 -6.25 -7.41 28.08
C ARG A 196 -6.11 -6.60 26.79
N ILE A 197 -6.83 -6.95 25.72
CA ILE A 197 -6.77 -6.20 24.46
C ILE A 197 -7.46 -4.85 24.61
N GLN A 198 -8.53 -4.76 25.44
CA GLN A 198 -9.17 -3.49 25.73
C GLN A 198 -8.26 -2.56 26.53
N ILE A 199 -7.45 -3.08 27.44
CA ILE A 199 -6.46 -2.30 28.21
C ILE A 199 -5.27 -1.87 27.32
N ASN A 200 -4.80 -2.73 26.41
CA ASN A 200 -3.67 -2.40 25.52
C ASN A 200 -4.03 -1.43 24.39
N SER A 201 -5.28 -1.40 23.93
CA SER A 201 -5.70 -0.37 22.96
C SER A 201 -5.69 1.02 23.55
N TYR A 202 -5.95 1.16 24.87
CA TYR A 202 -5.79 2.43 25.59
C TYR A 202 -4.33 2.75 25.96
N ASN A 203 -3.50 1.72 26.20
CA ASN A 203 -2.10 1.92 26.60
C ASN A 203 -1.15 2.11 25.43
N LEU A 204 -1.44 1.58 24.22
CA LEU A 204 -0.64 1.84 23.01
C LEU A 204 -0.80 3.29 22.52
N LEU A 205 -1.95 3.90 22.76
CA LEU A 205 -2.17 5.32 22.47
C LEU A 205 -1.47 6.25 23.48
N ASN A 206 -1.19 5.78 24.70
CA ASN A 206 -0.55 6.58 25.74
C ASN A 206 0.99 6.42 25.82
N VAL A 207 1.60 5.53 25.05
CA VAL A 207 3.08 5.30 25.07
C VAL A 207 3.81 6.07 23.96
N VAL A 208 3.08 6.70 23.04
CA VAL A 208 3.71 7.48 21.94
C VAL A 208 4.02 8.93 22.35
N CYS A 209 3.57 9.38 23.53
CA CYS A 209 3.76 10.76 24.03
C CYS A 209 4.33 10.80 25.45
N ALA A 210 5.38 10.02 25.75
CA ALA A 210 6.16 10.18 26.98
C ALA A 210 7.65 10.11 26.66
#